data_4331a69d965b4c2fc3d86f827a10de31
#
_entry.id   4331a69d965b4c2fc3d86f827a10de31
#
_cell.length_a   1.000
_cell.length_b   1.000
_cell.length_c   1.000
_cell.angle_alpha   90.00
_cell.angle_beta   90.00
_cell.angle_gamma   90.00
#
_symmetry.space_group_name_H-M   'P 1'
#
loop_
_entity.id
_entity.type
_entity.pdbx_description
1 polymer ?
#
loop_
_entity_poly.entity_id
_entity_poly.type
_entity_poly.pdbx_seq_one_letter_code
_entity_poly.pdbx_strand_id
1 'polypeptide(L)'
;MTSTTQPRRDVIRLGERAKGESLWQTSIRRLMRNRMAVLGLIIIIVLVLGAVFADFIAPYRFEKQTLSAANSAPECVTSIFPTMIPVGQDRGFVKINNDYPLGADRLGRDIFSRIVYGSRVSLMVALIGPIVS
;
A
#
# COMPACT_ATOMS: atom_id res chain seq x y z
N MET A 1 6.33 -67.98 25.79
CA MET A 1 6.79 -67.11 24.71
C MET A 1 5.57 -66.36 24.21
N THR A 2 5.30 -65.20 24.77
CA THR A 2 4.13 -64.36 24.40
C THR A 2 4.60 -62.97 24.15
N SER A 3 4.73 -62.68 22.86
CA SER A 3 5.06 -61.36 22.36
C SER A 3 3.80 -60.49 22.39
N THR A 4 3.68 -59.61 23.38
CA THR A 4 2.54 -58.71 23.49
C THR A 4 2.79 -57.49 22.65
N THR A 5 2.14 -57.47 21.50
CA THR A 5 2.06 -56.35 20.58
C THR A 5 1.31 -55.20 21.23
N GLN A 6 1.97 -54.11 21.56
CA GLN A 6 1.34 -52.85 21.94
C GLN A 6 1.56 -51.73 20.89
N PRO A 7 0.92 -51.73 19.72
CA PRO A 7 1.01 -50.61 18.77
C PRO A 7 -0.18 -49.66 18.82
N ARG A 8 -1.23 -49.92 19.59
CA ARG A 8 -2.52 -49.19 19.43
C ARG A 8 -2.64 -47.93 20.28
N ARG A 9 -1.87 -47.80 21.37
CA ARG A 9 -1.97 -46.66 22.28
C ARG A 9 -1.19 -45.44 21.80
N ASP A 10 -0.15 -45.62 21.01
CA ASP A 10 0.69 -44.51 20.55
C ASP A 10 0.07 -43.77 19.37
N VAL A 11 -0.70 -44.47 18.52
CA VAL A 11 -1.42 -43.85 17.39
C VAL A 11 -2.56 -42.94 17.87
N ILE A 12 -3.23 -43.32 18.98
CA ILE A 12 -4.32 -42.50 19.56
C ILE A 12 -3.76 -41.24 20.20
N ARG A 13 -2.58 -41.28 20.83
CA ARG A 13 -1.95 -40.08 21.43
C ARG A 13 -1.40 -39.10 20.42
N LEU A 14 -1.03 -39.56 19.21
CA LEU A 14 -0.59 -38.67 18.14
C LEU A 14 -1.77 -37.88 17.50
N GLY A 15 -2.96 -38.50 17.49
CA GLY A 15 -4.19 -37.85 17.03
C GLY A 15 -4.73 -36.76 17.98
N GLU A 16 -4.54 -36.91 19.28
CA GLU A 16 -5.04 -35.95 20.28
C GLU A 16 -4.19 -34.68 20.38
N ARG A 17 -2.90 -34.72 20.03
CA ARG A 17 -2.05 -33.52 20.00
C ARG A 17 -2.31 -32.59 18.81
N ALA A 18 -3.02 -33.06 17.78
CA ALA A 18 -3.37 -32.26 16.60
C ALA A 18 -4.65 -31.41 16.80
N LYS A 19 -5.34 -31.52 17.93
CA LYS A 19 -6.68 -30.96 18.14
C LYS A 19 -6.72 -29.72 19.05
N GLY A 20 -5.84 -28.76 18.83
CA GLY A 20 -5.81 -27.59 19.72
C GLY A 20 -5.34 -26.28 19.15
N GLU A 21 -4.57 -26.27 18.08
CA GLU A 21 -4.17 -24.99 17.48
C GLU A 21 -5.04 -24.70 16.26
N SER A 22 -5.84 -23.64 16.34
CA SER A 22 -6.58 -23.13 15.19
C SER A 22 -5.59 -22.92 14.02
N LEU A 23 -5.92 -23.45 12.84
CA LEU A 23 -5.11 -23.26 11.62
C LEU A 23 -4.76 -21.77 11.41
N TRP A 24 -5.66 -20.89 11.81
CA TRP A 24 -5.47 -19.45 11.78
C TRP A 24 -4.35 -18.98 12.72
N GLN A 25 -4.30 -19.48 13.96
CA GLN A 25 -3.26 -19.09 14.92
C GLN A 25 -1.87 -19.54 14.44
N THR A 26 -1.79 -20.78 13.93
CA THR A 26 -0.54 -21.30 13.38
C THR A 26 -0.08 -20.51 12.16
N SER A 27 -1.01 -20.14 11.27
CA SER A 27 -0.72 -19.34 10.07
C SER A 27 -0.26 -17.93 10.43
N ILE A 28 -0.96 -17.26 11.34
CA ILE A 28 -0.57 -15.93 11.82
C ILE A 28 0.80 -15.97 12.51
N ARG A 29 1.04 -16.95 13.37
CA ARG A 29 2.34 -17.10 14.05
C ARG A 29 3.49 -17.31 13.05
N ARG A 30 3.27 -18.11 12.00
CA ARG A 30 4.25 -18.31 10.92
C ARG A 30 4.47 -17.03 10.12
N LEU A 31 3.41 -16.28 9.81
CA LEU A 31 3.47 -14.99 9.14
C LEU A 31 4.32 -13.99 9.93
N MET A 32 4.02 -13.84 11.23
CA MET A 32 4.73 -12.92 12.12
C MET A 32 6.21 -13.29 12.35
N ARG A 33 6.56 -14.55 12.16
CA ARG A 33 7.97 -15.01 12.25
C ARG A 33 8.78 -14.66 11.00
N ASN A 34 8.14 -14.41 9.87
CA ASN A 34 8.81 -14.04 8.63
C ASN A 34 8.85 -12.51 8.50
N ARG A 35 10.02 -11.92 8.65
CA ARG A 35 10.22 -10.46 8.57
C ARG A 35 9.74 -9.86 7.24
N MET A 36 9.97 -10.56 6.13
CA MET A 36 9.54 -10.09 4.80
C MET A 36 8.01 -10.11 4.66
N ALA A 37 7.34 -11.12 5.24
CA ALA A 37 5.89 -11.20 5.24
C ALA A 37 5.25 -10.10 6.12
N VAL A 38 5.87 -9.79 7.26
CA VAL A 38 5.43 -8.67 8.12
C VAL A 38 5.58 -7.33 7.40
N LEU A 39 6.69 -7.12 6.69
CA LEU A 39 6.90 -5.91 5.89
C LEU A 39 5.83 -5.78 4.80
N GLY A 40 5.53 -6.85 4.08
CA GLY A 40 4.44 -6.87 3.09
C GLY A 40 3.07 -6.56 3.71
N LEU A 41 2.79 -7.12 4.89
CA LEU A 41 1.55 -6.85 5.62
C LEU A 41 1.43 -5.37 6.01
N ILE A 42 2.52 -4.76 6.49
CA ILE A 42 2.54 -3.33 6.84
C ILE A 42 2.24 -2.47 5.61
N ILE A 43 2.87 -2.76 4.47
CA ILE A 43 2.61 -2.03 3.23
C ILE A 43 1.13 -2.12 2.84
N ILE A 44 0.55 -3.32 2.90
CA ILE A 44 -0.88 -3.52 2.58
C ILE A 44 -1.76 -2.71 3.54
N ILE A 45 -1.48 -2.73 4.84
CA ILE A 45 -2.24 -1.97 5.84
C ILE A 45 -2.15 -0.47 5.55
N VAL A 46 -0.97 0.06 5.23
CA VAL A 46 -0.78 1.48 4.89
C VAL A 46 -1.57 1.85 3.64
N LEU A 47 -1.57 1.01 2.60
CA LEU A 47 -2.35 1.23 1.38
C LEU A 47 -3.86 1.22 1.65
N VAL A 48 -4.33 0.27 2.46
CA VAL A 48 -5.76 0.18 2.84
C VAL A 48 -6.18 1.41 3.65
N LEU A 49 -5.39 1.80 4.64
CA LEU A 49 -5.65 3.01 5.42
C LEU A 49 -5.64 4.26 4.53
N GLY A 50 -4.67 4.39 3.62
CA GLY A 50 -4.63 5.49 2.65
C GLY A 50 -5.87 5.55 1.78
N ALA A 51 -6.37 4.40 1.31
CA ALA A 51 -7.58 4.33 0.50
C ALA A 51 -8.85 4.65 1.30
N VAL A 52 -8.98 4.16 2.54
CA VAL A 52 -10.14 4.44 3.40
C VAL A 52 -10.19 5.91 3.78
N PHE A 53 -9.06 6.47 4.19
CA PHE A 53 -8.95 7.87 4.61
C PHE A 53 -8.62 8.82 3.44
N ALA A 54 -8.81 8.40 2.20
CA ALA A 54 -8.49 9.20 1.01
C ALA A 54 -9.15 10.58 1.03
N ASP A 55 -10.40 10.69 1.48
CA ASP A 55 -11.14 11.96 1.54
C ASP A 55 -10.58 12.93 2.59
N PHE A 56 -9.85 12.42 3.59
CA PHE A 56 -9.16 13.21 4.60
C PHE A 56 -7.73 13.56 4.20
N ILE A 57 -7.06 12.64 3.51
CA ILE A 57 -5.63 12.75 3.14
C ILE A 57 -5.47 13.60 1.87
N ALA A 58 -6.40 13.47 0.91
CA ALA A 58 -6.33 14.21 -0.33
C ALA A 58 -6.78 15.67 -0.13
N PRO A 59 -5.90 16.66 -0.33
CA PRO A 59 -6.23 18.08 -0.13
C PRO A 59 -7.26 18.57 -1.17
N TYR A 60 -7.31 17.93 -2.33
CA TYR A 60 -8.21 18.30 -3.41
C TYR A 60 -8.97 17.08 -3.95
N ARG A 61 -10.22 17.32 -4.39
CA ARG A 61 -10.98 16.31 -5.13
C ARG A 61 -10.29 16.02 -6.46
N PHE A 62 -10.24 14.76 -6.84
CA PHE A 62 -9.56 14.29 -8.06
C PHE A 62 -10.07 14.96 -9.36
N GLU A 63 -11.27 15.55 -9.34
CA GLU A 63 -11.89 16.24 -10.46
C GLU A 63 -11.41 17.70 -10.61
N LYS A 64 -10.87 18.32 -9.55
CA LYS A 64 -10.46 19.72 -9.57
C LYS A 64 -9.30 19.92 -10.56
N GLN A 65 -9.52 20.80 -11.53
CA GLN A 65 -8.54 21.16 -12.55
C GLN A 65 -8.20 22.64 -12.42
N THR A 66 -6.93 22.95 -12.39
CA THR A 66 -6.44 24.33 -12.39
C THR A 66 -5.43 24.48 -13.51
N LEU A 67 -5.91 24.92 -14.68
CA LEU A 67 -5.08 25.02 -15.90
C LEU A 67 -3.84 25.91 -15.73
N SER A 68 -3.90 26.89 -14.84
CA SER A 68 -2.73 27.72 -14.49
C SER A 68 -1.60 26.92 -13.86
N ALA A 69 -1.92 25.83 -13.16
CA ALA A 69 -0.97 24.94 -12.51
C ALA A 69 -0.53 23.75 -13.39
N ALA A 70 -0.98 23.71 -14.66
CA ALA A 70 -0.64 22.62 -15.56
C ALA A 70 0.88 22.47 -15.71
N ASN A 71 1.36 21.22 -15.61
CA ASN A 71 2.78 20.84 -15.64
C ASN A 71 3.63 21.53 -14.56
N SER A 72 3.06 21.86 -13.40
CA SER A 72 3.85 22.40 -12.29
C SER A 72 4.54 21.28 -11.50
N ALA A 73 5.79 21.54 -11.14
CA ALA A 73 6.57 20.69 -10.25
C ALA A 73 6.35 21.07 -8.78
N PRO A 74 6.51 20.15 -7.82
CA PRO A 74 6.51 20.48 -6.41
C PRO A 74 7.78 21.25 -6.02
N GLU A 75 7.70 22.04 -4.96
CA GLU A 75 8.82 22.87 -4.48
C GLU A 75 10.07 22.04 -4.14
N CYS A 76 9.89 20.82 -3.66
CA CYS A 76 10.99 19.93 -3.31
C CYS A 76 11.90 19.57 -4.50
N VAL A 77 11.43 19.71 -5.74
CA VAL A 77 12.22 19.40 -6.94
C VAL A 77 13.42 20.34 -7.06
N THR A 78 13.27 21.62 -6.75
CA THR A 78 14.38 22.57 -6.80
C THR A 78 15.42 22.33 -5.72
N SER A 79 15.01 21.81 -4.58
CA SER A 79 15.92 21.41 -3.49
C SER A 79 16.72 20.15 -3.85
N ILE A 80 16.09 19.17 -4.53
CA ILE A 80 16.73 17.90 -4.91
C ILE A 80 17.57 18.08 -6.19
N PHE A 81 17.10 18.90 -7.12
CA PHE A 81 17.74 19.15 -8.42
C PHE A 81 18.01 20.65 -8.63
N PRO A 82 19.14 21.17 -8.15
CA PRO A 82 19.46 22.60 -8.26
C PRO A 82 19.55 23.12 -9.69
N THR A 83 19.66 22.22 -10.67
CA THR A 83 19.70 22.56 -12.10
C THR A 83 18.33 22.90 -12.68
N MET A 84 17.24 22.58 -11.96
CA MET A 84 15.86 22.89 -12.35
C MET A 84 15.49 24.30 -11.89
N ILE A 85 15.76 25.29 -12.74
CA ILE A 85 15.55 26.71 -12.44
C ILE A 85 14.05 27.05 -12.59
N PRO A 86 13.40 27.65 -11.54
CA PRO A 86 12.01 28.07 -11.58
C PRO A 86 11.74 29.13 -12.64
N VAL A 87 10.55 29.12 -13.23
CA VAL A 87 10.09 30.18 -14.13
C VAL A 87 10.03 31.50 -13.34
N GLY A 88 10.65 32.55 -13.89
CA GLY A 88 10.79 33.86 -13.22
C GLY A 88 12.21 34.19 -12.81
N GLN A 89 13.13 33.23 -12.87
CA GLN A 89 14.57 33.44 -12.81
C GLN A 89 15.19 33.35 -14.20
N ASP A 90 16.40 33.90 -14.36
CA ASP A 90 17.12 33.83 -15.62
C ASP A 90 17.27 32.37 -16.09
N ARG A 91 16.76 32.07 -17.30
CA ARG A 91 16.69 30.73 -17.90
C ARG A 91 15.77 29.73 -17.18
N GLY A 92 14.80 30.20 -16.38
CA GLY A 92 13.84 29.35 -15.70
C GLY A 92 12.90 28.65 -16.69
N PHE A 93 12.74 27.33 -16.55
CA PHE A 93 11.89 26.50 -17.42
C PHE A 93 10.90 25.63 -16.63
N VAL A 94 10.98 25.59 -15.30
CA VAL A 94 10.12 24.77 -14.44
C VAL A 94 9.09 25.65 -13.75
N LYS A 95 7.80 25.37 -13.93
CA LYS A 95 6.73 25.96 -13.12
C LYS A 95 6.71 25.27 -11.76
N ILE A 96 6.77 26.03 -10.68
CA ILE A 96 6.65 25.52 -9.31
C ILE A 96 5.29 25.92 -8.77
N ASN A 97 4.63 24.99 -8.08
CA ASN A 97 3.41 25.24 -7.34
C ASN A 97 3.47 24.59 -5.97
N ASN A 98 3.35 25.41 -4.94
CA ASN A 98 3.40 24.96 -3.55
C ASN A 98 2.07 24.37 -3.08
N ASP A 99 0.98 24.59 -3.82
CA ASP A 99 -0.35 24.06 -3.47
C ASP A 99 -0.45 22.55 -3.68
N TYR A 100 0.41 21.98 -4.54
CA TYR A 100 0.37 20.57 -4.91
C TYR A 100 1.60 19.80 -4.43
N PRO A 101 1.47 18.92 -3.42
CA PRO A 101 2.60 18.22 -2.79
C PRO A 101 3.49 17.42 -3.75
N LEU A 102 2.89 16.79 -4.76
CA LEU A 102 3.60 16.04 -5.81
C LEU A 102 3.52 16.71 -7.18
N GLY A 103 3.12 18.00 -7.21
CA GLY A 103 2.92 18.75 -8.46
C GLY A 103 1.62 18.42 -9.16
N ALA A 104 1.46 19.00 -10.37
CA ALA A 104 0.27 18.84 -11.18
C ALA A 104 0.56 18.24 -12.55
N ASP A 105 -0.42 17.49 -13.06
CA ASP A 105 -0.37 16.90 -14.38
C ASP A 105 -0.60 17.94 -15.51
N ARG A 106 -0.68 17.48 -16.76
CA ARG A 106 -0.92 18.34 -17.92
C ARG A 106 -2.25 19.10 -17.87
N LEU A 107 -3.21 18.60 -17.10
CA LEU A 107 -4.53 19.19 -16.93
C LEU A 107 -4.65 20.04 -15.66
N GLY A 108 -3.54 20.25 -14.94
CA GLY A 108 -3.52 20.99 -13.69
C GLY A 108 -4.20 20.26 -12.52
N ARG A 109 -4.21 18.93 -12.54
CA ARG A 109 -4.79 18.11 -11.47
C ARG A 109 -3.70 17.71 -10.50
N ASP A 110 -4.01 17.69 -9.21
CA ASP A 110 -3.10 17.24 -8.16
C ASP A 110 -2.77 15.76 -8.32
N ILE A 111 -1.49 15.47 -8.53
CA ILE A 111 -0.99 14.08 -8.70
C ILE A 111 -1.14 13.30 -7.40
N PHE A 112 -0.91 13.92 -6.25
CA PHE A 112 -1.04 13.27 -4.94
C PHE A 112 -2.48 12.78 -4.70
N SER A 113 -3.47 13.65 -4.86
CA SER A 113 -4.88 13.30 -4.73
C SER A 113 -5.27 12.16 -5.68
N ARG A 114 -4.77 12.16 -6.91
CA ARG A 114 -5.02 11.10 -7.89
C ARG A 114 -4.44 9.74 -7.49
N ILE A 115 -3.25 9.73 -6.92
CA ILE A 115 -2.63 8.48 -6.41
C ILE A 115 -3.48 7.93 -5.26
N VAL A 116 -3.87 8.78 -4.32
CA VAL A 116 -4.66 8.38 -3.15
C VAL A 116 -6.04 7.85 -3.56
N TYR A 117 -6.76 8.54 -4.45
CA TYR A 117 -8.05 8.04 -4.96
C TYR A 117 -7.89 6.82 -5.86
N GLY A 118 -6.83 6.75 -6.67
CA GLY A 118 -6.52 5.61 -7.52
C GLY A 118 -6.26 4.32 -6.71
N SER A 119 -5.73 4.44 -5.51
CA SER A 119 -5.52 3.29 -4.62
C SER A 119 -6.82 2.58 -4.24
N ARG A 120 -7.95 3.29 -4.13
CA ARG A 120 -9.28 2.69 -3.89
C ARG A 120 -9.69 1.75 -5.03
N VAL A 121 -9.51 2.20 -6.26
CA VAL A 121 -9.86 1.40 -7.46
C VAL A 121 -8.97 0.17 -7.53
N SER A 122 -7.67 0.34 -7.31
CA SER A 122 -6.71 -0.77 -7.31
C SER A 122 -7.03 -1.81 -6.25
N LEU A 123 -7.39 -1.39 -5.03
CA LEU A 123 -7.78 -2.30 -3.96
C LEU A 123 -9.09 -3.03 -4.26
N MET A 124 -10.09 -2.35 -4.84
CA MET A 124 -11.35 -3.00 -5.25
C MET A 124 -11.08 -4.11 -6.27
N VAL A 125 -10.27 -3.83 -7.29
CA VAL A 125 -9.92 -4.83 -8.31
C VAL A 125 -9.13 -5.98 -7.70
N ALA A 126 -8.18 -5.68 -6.81
CA ALA A 126 -7.38 -6.70 -6.14
C ALA A 126 -8.20 -7.63 -5.23
N LEU A 127 -9.30 -7.13 -4.65
CA LEU A 127 -10.20 -7.94 -3.82
C LEU A 127 -11.17 -8.77 -4.67
N ILE A 128 -11.65 -8.24 -5.80
CA ILE A 128 -12.59 -8.95 -6.67
C ILE A 128 -11.93 -10.17 -7.31
N GLY A 129 -10.66 -10.07 -7.74
CA GLY A 129 -9.95 -11.16 -8.39
C GLY A 129 -9.98 -12.49 -7.63
N PRO A 130 -9.55 -12.56 -6.36
CA PRO A 130 -9.59 -13.78 -5.56
C PRO A 130 -11.00 -14.28 -5.22
N ILE A 131 -12.01 -13.38 -5.21
CA ILE A 131 -13.41 -13.76 -4.89
C ILE A 131 -14.06 -14.46 -6.10
N VAL A 132 -13.69 -14.06 -7.32
CA VAL A 132 -14.27 -14.59 -8.56
C VAL A 132 -13.54 -15.87 -9.02
N SER A 133 -12.31 -16.09 -8.57
CA SER A 133 -11.51 -17.28 -8.88
C SER A 133 -11.89 -18.48 -8.03
#